data_d230e400aa876cfad9ff1e81466f746a
#
_entry.id   d230e400aa876cfad9ff1e81466f746a
#
_cell.length_a   1.000
_cell.length_b   1.000
_cell.length_c   1.000
_cell.angle_alpha   90.00
_cell.angle_beta   90.00
_cell.angle_gamma   90.00
#
_symmetry.space_group_name_H-M   'P 1'
#
loop_
_entity.id
_entity.type
_entity.pdbx_description
1 polymer ?
#
loop_
_entity_poly.entity_id
_entity_poly.type
_entity_poly.pdbx_seq_one_letter_code
_entity_poly.pdbx_strand_id
1 'polypeptide(L)'
;QSGKIIDALKRVDFEDSDVRQLLPGLPYTTPPKPARPDFLLVSSASIVAAACQRELPVADALNKTVAGVGPVVCREAAWRAFDGEHLPANELTDAQKRSLMAAIDELKELHAQGGCPCSVTAPDGKPVEYTFFRPQQYGEQYTIREWPSFNAMLEGYYAEKDRAERLRTKSKELHKAVHNMYDRALRKQAARQEELAASGKSEKLRLYGELLSANLYLAQKGMKSLTVPNWYDEGKEVTIPLDLRFSPSQNAQNFFKNYKKKQTAARMLVDLLAEGEKEIAYLETVLYEVESASGEAALNEIRMELKNQGYLKYYKQRDKKQKPADFLRYTSS
;
A
#
# COMPACT_ATOMS: atom_id res chain seq x y z
N GLN A 1 29.17 7.31 34.75
CA GLN A 1 27.97 6.79 34.07
C GLN A 1 27.44 5.64 34.92
N SER A 2 26.15 5.70 35.32
CA SER A 2 25.56 4.80 36.33
C SER A 2 25.26 3.38 35.83
N GLY A 3 25.43 3.11 34.52
CA GLY A 3 25.07 1.85 33.89
C GLY A 3 23.56 1.54 33.92
N LYS A 4 22.71 2.52 34.27
CA LYS A 4 21.25 2.37 34.26
C LYS A 4 20.65 2.80 32.94
N ILE A 5 19.60 2.09 32.53
CA ILE A 5 18.79 2.44 31.37
C ILE A 5 18.06 3.75 31.64
N ILE A 6 18.27 4.78 30.83
CA ILE A 6 17.55 6.05 30.91
C ILE A 6 16.18 5.89 30.23
N ASP A 7 16.18 5.36 29.00
CA ASP A 7 14.97 5.02 28.23
C ASP A 7 15.30 3.93 27.21
N ALA A 8 14.26 3.29 26.65
CA ALA A 8 14.37 2.26 25.63
C ALA A 8 13.37 2.52 24.50
N LEU A 9 13.80 2.34 23.24
CA LEU A 9 12.93 2.49 22.06
C LEU A 9 11.76 1.51 22.10
N LYS A 10 12.01 0.28 22.58
CA LYS A 10 11.00 -0.71 22.90
C LYS A 10 11.18 -1.12 24.35
N ARG A 11 10.21 -0.87 25.19
CA ARG A 11 10.21 -1.35 26.56
C ARG A 11 9.87 -2.83 26.57
N VAL A 12 10.62 -3.60 27.33
CA VAL A 12 10.47 -5.05 27.49
C VAL A 12 10.37 -5.30 28.99
N ASP A 13 9.23 -5.78 29.44
CA ASP A 13 8.97 -6.12 30.83
C ASP A 13 9.08 -7.64 31.09
N PHE A 14 8.61 -8.07 32.30
CA PHE A 14 8.65 -9.47 32.68
C PHE A 14 7.68 -10.35 31.89
N GLU A 15 6.61 -9.77 31.34
CA GLU A 15 5.64 -10.51 30.49
C GLU A 15 6.22 -10.75 29.10
N ASP A 16 7.03 -9.80 28.61
CA ASP A 16 7.66 -9.88 27.29
C ASP A 16 8.93 -10.78 27.27
N SER A 17 9.70 -10.82 28.37
CA SER A 17 10.95 -11.60 28.44
C SER A 17 11.40 -11.87 29.88
N ASP A 18 11.55 -13.14 30.21
CA ASP A 18 12.14 -13.59 31.48
C ASP A 18 13.68 -13.38 31.53
N VAL A 19 14.30 -13.29 30.35
CA VAL A 19 15.77 -13.28 30.23
C VAL A 19 16.36 -11.87 30.37
N ARG A 20 15.67 -10.84 29.87
CA ARG A 20 16.19 -9.48 29.84
C ARG A 20 15.09 -8.43 29.77
N GLN A 21 14.99 -7.61 30.81
CA GLN A 21 14.08 -6.48 30.83
C GLN A 21 14.79 -5.19 30.35
N LEU A 22 14.05 -4.33 29.65
CA LEU A 22 14.49 -3.03 29.14
C LEU A 22 13.55 -1.94 29.65
N LEU A 23 13.68 -1.59 30.93
CA LEU A 23 12.87 -0.56 31.57
C LEU A 23 13.75 0.56 32.13
N PRO A 24 13.29 1.82 32.11
CA PRO A 24 14.00 2.93 32.74
C PRO A 24 14.31 2.64 34.21
N GLY A 25 15.53 2.97 34.62
CA GLY A 25 16.01 2.77 35.99
C GLY A 25 16.65 1.40 36.28
N LEU A 26 16.42 0.38 35.45
CA LEU A 26 17.10 -0.92 35.58
C LEU A 26 18.54 -0.84 35.09
N PRO A 27 19.44 -1.70 35.64
CA PRO A 27 20.80 -1.80 35.10
C PRO A 27 20.78 -2.36 33.67
N TYR A 28 21.59 -1.80 32.80
CA TYR A 28 21.73 -2.32 31.44
C TYR A 28 22.49 -3.64 31.45
N THR A 29 21.88 -4.69 30.93
CA THR A 29 22.52 -5.98 30.67
C THR A 29 22.66 -6.18 29.16
N THR A 30 23.79 -6.71 28.73
CA THR A 30 24.02 -7.04 27.33
C THR A 30 23.08 -8.15 26.87
N PRO A 31 22.68 -8.17 25.59
CA PRO A 31 21.90 -9.28 25.06
C PRO A 31 22.62 -10.62 25.27
N PRO A 32 21.90 -11.72 25.55
CA PRO A 32 22.51 -13.04 25.64
C PRO A 32 23.20 -13.37 24.31
N LYS A 33 24.40 -13.94 24.40
CA LYS A 33 25.12 -14.39 23.22
C LYS A 33 24.32 -15.54 22.55
N PRO A 34 24.26 -15.55 21.22
CA PRO A 34 23.65 -16.68 20.50
C PRO A 34 24.32 -17.99 20.91
N ALA A 35 23.57 -19.05 21.10
CA ALA A 35 24.09 -20.38 21.39
C ALA A 35 24.89 -20.99 20.21
N ARG A 36 24.79 -20.37 19.02
CA ARG A 36 25.48 -20.79 17.80
C ARG A 36 26.93 -20.29 17.81
N PRO A 37 27.89 -21.11 17.30
CA PRO A 37 29.27 -20.72 17.21
C PRO A 37 29.47 -19.56 16.24
N ASP A 38 30.44 -18.70 16.54
CA ASP A 38 30.81 -17.57 15.68
C ASP A 38 31.48 -18.07 14.40
N PHE A 39 30.99 -17.58 13.24
CA PHE A 39 31.49 -17.96 11.92
C PHE A 39 32.96 -17.73 11.75
N LEU A 40 33.50 -16.65 12.30
CA LEU A 40 34.91 -16.29 12.16
C LEU A 40 35.85 -17.08 13.09
N LEU A 41 35.36 -17.54 14.24
CA LEU A 41 36.16 -18.18 15.28
C LEU A 41 36.24 -19.71 15.14
N VAL A 42 35.24 -20.33 14.48
CA VAL A 42 35.17 -21.81 14.34
C VAL A 42 35.74 -22.25 13.00
N SER A 43 36.37 -23.39 12.93
CA SER A 43 36.93 -23.93 11.68
C SER A 43 35.81 -24.21 10.62
N SER A 44 36.12 -24.03 9.33
CA SER A 44 35.21 -24.35 8.23
C SER A 44 34.77 -25.82 8.28
N ALA A 45 35.65 -26.73 8.65
CA ALA A 45 35.34 -28.16 8.80
C ALA A 45 34.24 -28.39 9.87
N SER A 46 34.33 -27.74 11.02
CA SER A 46 33.30 -27.85 12.07
C SER A 46 31.97 -27.22 11.67
N ILE A 47 32.01 -26.10 10.93
CA ILE A 47 30.81 -25.45 10.40
C ILE A 47 30.11 -26.37 9.41
N VAL A 48 30.81 -26.91 8.44
CA VAL A 48 30.26 -27.81 7.40
C VAL A 48 29.73 -29.10 8.04
N ALA A 49 30.48 -29.70 8.97
CA ALA A 49 30.03 -30.91 9.67
C ALA A 49 28.71 -30.68 10.41
N ALA A 50 28.54 -29.56 11.09
CA ALA A 50 27.32 -29.20 11.79
C ALA A 50 26.17 -28.82 10.84
N ALA A 51 26.45 -28.17 9.73
CA ALA A 51 25.45 -27.82 8.71
C ALA A 51 24.90 -29.08 8.00
N CYS A 52 25.76 -30.06 7.70
CA CYS A 52 25.39 -31.34 7.08
C CYS A 52 24.47 -32.23 7.94
N GLN A 53 24.28 -31.92 9.22
CA GLN A 53 23.30 -32.60 10.06
C GLN A 53 21.85 -32.11 9.87
N ARG A 54 21.66 -31.11 9.00
CA ARG A 54 20.36 -30.47 8.80
C ARG A 54 19.79 -30.82 7.41
N GLU A 55 18.53 -31.21 7.37
CA GLU A 55 17.76 -31.43 6.15
C GLU A 55 17.25 -30.09 5.58
N LEU A 56 18.18 -29.25 5.16
CA LEU A 56 17.93 -27.90 4.65
C LEU A 56 18.87 -27.60 3.46
N PRO A 57 18.51 -26.66 2.57
CA PRO A 57 19.46 -26.11 1.61
C PRO A 57 20.71 -25.58 2.31
N VAL A 58 21.88 -25.74 1.69
CA VAL A 58 23.18 -25.40 2.29
C VAL A 58 23.20 -24.00 2.89
N ALA A 59 22.72 -22.98 2.18
CA ALA A 59 22.72 -21.61 2.65
C ALA A 59 21.91 -21.43 3.95
N ASP A 60 20.74 -22.07 4.03
CA ASP A 60 19.88 -22.04 5.22
C ASP A 60 20.47 -22.85 6.38
N ALA A 61 21.07 -23.99 6.06
CA ALA A 61 21.76 -24.83 7.05
C ALA A 61 22.93 -24.07 7.69
N LEU A 62 23.76 -23.38 6.89
CA LEU A 62 24.82 -22.50 7.38
C LEU A 62 24.24 -21.38 8.27
N ASN A 63 23.25 -20.66 7.79
CA ASN A 63 22.64 -19.53 8.54
C ASN A 63 22.05 -19.96 9.90
N LYS A 64 21.56 -21.20 10.01
CA LYS A 64 21.07 -21.77 11.28
C LYS A 64 22.17 -22.37 12.14
N THR A 65 23.33 -22.64 11.58
CA THR A 65 24.47 -23.27 12.28
C THR A 65 25.39 -22.24 12.92
N VAL A 66 25.66 -21.13 12.26
CA VAL A 66 26.62 -20.12 12.74
C VAL A 66 25.96 -18.82 13.16
N ALA A 67 26.67 -18.04 13.98
CA ALA A 67 26.36 -16.66 14.33
C ALA A 67 27.46 -15.72 13.80
N GLY A 68 27.25 -14.39 13.90
CA GLY A 68 28.22 -13.38 13.51
C GLY A 68 28.16 -12.97 12.03
N VAL A 69 27.45 -13.73 11.19
CA VAL A 69 27.25 -13.41 9.76
C VAL A 69 25.78 -13.43 9.39
N GLY A 70 25.43 -12.61 8.38
CA GLY A 70 24.06 -12.57 7.86
C GLY A 70 23.81 -13.61 6.78
N PRO A 71 22.53 -13.78 6.36
CA PRO A 71 22.15 -14.73 5.32
C PRO A 71 22.87 -14.55 3.98
N VAL A 72 23.28 -13.32 3.67
CA VAL A 72 24.01 -13.00 2.44
C VAL A 72 25.35 -13.71 2.35
N VAL A 73 26.06 -13.82 3.48
CA VAL A 73 27.36 -14.53 3.56
C VAL A 73 27.16 -16.03 3.38
N CYS A 74 26.11 -16.59 3.97
CA CYS A 74 25.79 -18.02 3.85
C CYS A 74 25.38 -18.40 2.43
N ARG A 75 24.59 -17.54 1.76
CA ARG A 75 24.24 -17.72 0.34
C ARG A 75 25.44 -17.61 -0.56
N GLU A 76 26.35 -16.66 -0.28
CA GLU A 76 27.56 -16.49 -1.06
C GLU A 76 28.50 -17.70 -0.91
N ALA A 77 28.66 -18.25 0.31
CA ALA A 77 29.45 -19.47 0.51
C ALA A 77 28.89 -20.66 -0.27
N ALA A 78 27.57 -20.82 -0.29
CA ALA A 78 26.91 -21.87 -1.09
C ALA A 78 27.08 -21.62 -2.59
N TRP A 79 26.94 -20.36 -3.04
CA TRP A 79 27.12 -20.00 -4.44
C TRP A 79 28.55 -20.30 -4.93
N ARG A 80 29.57 -19.86 -4.22
CA ARG A 80 30.98 -20.11 -4.57
C ARG A 80 31.33 -21.59 -4.58
N ALA A 81 30.70 -22.37 -3.69
CA ALA A 81 30.95 -23.81 -3.62
C ALA A 81 30.29 -24.60 -4.74
N PHE A 82 29.14 -24.16 -5.27
CA PHE A 82 28.27 -24.98 -6.12
C PHE A 82 27.76 -24.25 -7.37
N ASP A 83 28.30 -23.07 -7.68
CA ASP A 83 27.93 -22.27 -8.85
C ASP A 83 26.40 -22.04 -9.00
N GLY A 84 25.73 -21.84 -7.84
CA GLY A 84 24.31 -21.57 -7.76
C GLY A 84 23.39 -22.79 -7.67
N GLU A 85 23.92 -24.00 -7.61
CA GLU A 85 23.09 -25.20 -7.34
C GLU A 85 22.56 -25.20 -5.91
N HIS A 86 21.26 -25.45 -5.77
CA HIS A 86 20.57 -25.55 -4.49
C HIS A 86 20.63 -26.99 -3.95
N LEU A 87 21.72 -27.34 -3.28
CA LEU A 87 21.94 -28.66 -2.74
C LEU A 87 21.44 -28.77 -1.29
N PRO A 88 20.84 -29.89 -0.87
CA PRO A 88 20.54 -30.17 0.53
C PRO A 88 21.84 -30.47 1.29
N ALA A 89 22.00 -29.88 2.48
CA ALA A 89 23.24 -29.95 3.23
C ALA A 89 23.59 -31.37 3.71
N ASN A 90 22.59 -32.17 4.05
CA ASN A 90 22.74 -33.56 4.50
C ASN A 90 23.12 -34.56 3.40
N GLU A 91 23.00 -34.18 2.13
CA GLU A 91 23.29 -35.06 0.96
C GLU A 91 24.62 -34.73 0.30
N LEU A 92 25.41 -33.78 0.83
CA LEU A 92 26.68 -33.37 0.27
C LEU A 92 27.70 -34.51 0.26
N THR A 93 28.29 -34.75 -0.90
CA THR A 93 29.46 -35.65 -1.06
C THR A 93 30.69 -35.05 -0.39
N ASP A 94 31.72 -35.86 -0.14
CA ASP A 94 32.95 -35.37 0.49
C ASP A 94 33.73 -34.36 -0.41
N ALA A 95 33.58 -34.45 -1.70
CA ALA A 95 34.10 -33.44 -2.64
C ALA A 95 33.38 -32.10 -2.48
N GLN A 96 32.04 -32.11 -2.41
CA GLN A 96 31.21 -30.93 -2.22
C GLN A 96 31.44 -30.30 -0.83
N LYS A 97 31.63 -31.10 0.23
CA LYS A 97 32.01 -30.61 1.56
C LYS A 97 33.35 -29.86 1.51
N ARG A 98 34.35 -30.40 0.76
CA ARG A 98 35.64 -29.70 0.60
C ARG A 98 35.47 -28.37 -0.17
N SER A 99 34.67 -28.32 -1.23
CA SER A 99 34.38 -27.09 -1.94
C SER A 99 33.71 -26.05 -1.04
N LEU A 100 32.75 -26.48 -0.21
CA LEU A 100 32.09 -25.57 0.75
C LEU A 100 33.05 -25.06 1.84
N MET A 101 33.94 -25.93 2.35
CA MET A 101 34.98 -25.48 3.29
C MET A 101 35.91 -24.44 2.67
N ALA A 102 36.34 -24.66 1.44
CA ALA A 102 37.19 -23.72 0.72
C ALA A 102 36.50 -22.36 0.51
N ALA A 103 35.23 -22.35 0.13
CA ALA A 103 34.44 -21.13 -0.03
C ALA A 103 34.26 -20.36 1.31
N ILE A 104 34.06 -21.08 2.42
CA ILE A 104 34.01 -20.48 3.77
C ILE A 104 35.36 -19.87 4.16
N ASP A 105 36.43 -20.58 3.91
CA ASP A 105 37.78 -20.12 4.24
C ASP A 105 38.19 -18.90 3.41
N GLU A 106 37.84 -18.86 2.13
CA GLU A 106 38.02 -17.69 1.26
C GLU A 106 37.26 -16.46 1.82
N LEU A 107 36.00 -16.59 2.24
CA LEU A 107 35.23 -15.49 2.82
C LEU A 107 35.83 -14.99 4.16
N LYS A 108 36.41 -15.89 4.98
CA LYS A 108 37.11 -15.53 6.20
C LYS A 108 38.40 -14.79 5.91
N GLU A 109 39.14 -15.23 4.90
CA GLU A 109 40.37 -14.57 4.46
C GLU A 109 40.08 -13.17 3.92
N LEU A 110 39.06 -13.00 3.07
CA LEU A 110 38.61 -11.68 2.64
C LEU A 110 38.29 -10.76 3.82
N HIS A 111 37.61 -11.27 4.83
CA HIS A 111 37.33 -10.49 6.06
C HIS A 111 38.63 -10.12 6.79
N ALA A 112 39.56 -11.05 6.95
CA ALA A 112 40.85 -10.82 7.65
C ALA A 112 41.73 -9.79 6.93
N GLN A 113 41.62 -9.70 5.59
CA GLN A 113 42.32 -8.71 4.77
C GLN A 113 41.64 -7.33 4.76
N GLY A 114 40.58 -7.12 5.57
CA GLY A 114 39.88 -5.85 5.69
C GLY A 114 38.61 -5.76 4.79
N GLY A 115 38.39 -6.72 3.93
CA GLY A 115 37.22 -6.79 3.07
C GLY A 115 37.13 -5.75 1.96
N CYS A 116 36.07 -5.85 1.15
CA CYS A 116 35.71 -4.88 0.13
C CYS A 116 34.27 -4.42 0.36
N PRO A 117 34.05 -3.17 0.80
CA PRO A 117 32.68 -2.68 1.03
C PRO A 117 31.89 -2.59 -0.27
N CYS A 118 30.86 -3.41 -0.41
CA CYS A 118 30.00 -3.47 -1.58
C CYS A 118 28.54 -3.33 -1.23
N SER A 119 27.78 -2.62 -2.05
CA SER A 119 26.32 -2.60 -2.01
C SER A 119 25.73 -3.18 -3.28
N VAL A 120 24.55 -3.80 -3.16
CA VAL A 120 23.80 -4.43 -4.24
C VAL A 120 22.48 -3.71 -4.42
N THR A 121 22.19 -3.31 -5.66
CA THR A 121 20.97 -2.64 -6.04
C THR A 121 20.25 -3.47 -7.09
N ALA A 122 18.94 -3.69 -6.93
CA ALA A 122 18.10 -4.40 -7.88
C ALA A 122 17.86 -3.58 -9.16
N PRO A 123 17.37 -4.21 -10.27
CA PRO A 123 17.10 -3.52 -11.54
C PRO A 123 16.12 -2.35 -11.41
N ASP A 124 15.21 -2.40 -10.44
CA ASP A 124 14.24 -1.34 -10.11
C ASP A 124 14.86 -0.18 -9.29
N GLY A 125 16.17 -0.19 -9.06
CA GLY A 125 16.89 0.82 -8.28
C GLY A 125 16.78 0.66 -6.77
N LYS A 126 16.18 -0.42 -6.28
CA LYS A 126 16.02 -0.67 -4.85
C LYS A 126 17.29 -1.25 -4.24
N PRO A 127 17.84 -0.66 -3.15
CA PRO A 127 18.94 -1.25 -2.39
C PRO A 127 18.49 -2.59 -1.76
N VAL A 128 19.22 -3.65 -2.05
CA VAL A 128 18.90 -5.02 -1.62
C VAL A 128 19.75 -5.44 -0.45
N GLU A 129 21.07 -5.28 -0.58
CA GLU A 129 22.02 -5.82 0.40
C GLU A 129 23.30 -5.00 0.42
N TYR A 130 24.10 -5.17 1.48
CA TYR A 130 25.47 -4.70 1.56
C TYR A 130 26.37 -5.78 2.17
N THR A 131 27.62 -5.82 1.74
CA THR A 131 28.58 -6.89 2.12
C THR A 131 29.97 -6.34 2.29
N PHE A 132 30.86 -7.18 2.87
CA PHE A 132 32.29 -6.92 2.97
C PHE A 132 33.12 -7.61 1.85
N PHE A 133 32.46 -8.11 0.83
CA PHE A 133 33.06 -8.74 -0.33
C PHE A 133 32.25 -8.38 -1.58
N ARG A 134 32.85 -8.53 -2.76
CA ARG A 134 32.13 -8.45 -4.02
C ARG A 134 31.29 -9.71 -4.21
N PRO A 135 29.96 -9.65 -4.13
CA PRO A 135 29.13 -10.84 -4.21
C PRO A 135 29.03 -11.37 -5.64
N GLN A 136 29.05 -12.71 -5.78
CA GLN A 136 28.90 -13.44 -7.05
C GLN A 136 27.49 -14.02 -7.23
N GLN A 137 26.75 -14.18 -6.14
CA GLN A 137 25.40 -14.79 -6.13
C GLN A 137 24.32 -13.97 -6.84
N TYR A 138 24.59 -12.74 -7.23
CA TYR A 138 23.63 -11.88 -7.94
C TYR A 138 23.96 -11.88 -9.44
N GLY A 139 22.92 -12.09 -10.28
CA GLY A 139 23.08 -12.06 -11.72
C GLY A 139 23.40 -10.65 -12.26
N GLU A 140 23.72 -10.58 -13.56
CA GLU A 140 24.11 -9.33 -14.26
C GLU A 140 23.07 -8.20 -14.19
N GLN A 141 21.83 -8.53 -13.91
CA GLN A 141 20.74 -7.56 -13.74
C GLN A 141 20.87 -6.70 -12.46
N TYR A 142 21.68 -7.14 -11.48
CA TYR A 142 21.92 -6.39 -10.25
C TYR A 142 23.15 -5.49 -10.41
N THR A 143 23.06 -4.28 -9.91
CA THR A 143 24.19 -3.36 -9.88
C THR A 143 24.95 -3.54 -8.57
N ILE A 144 26.23 -3.96 -8.69
CA ILE A 144 27.16 -4.07 -7.56
C ILE A 144 28.06 -2.85 -7.56
N ARG A 145 28.03 -2.07 -6.49
CA ARG A 145 28.86 -0.88 -6.30
C ARG A 145 29.87 -1.09 -5.18
N GLU A 146 31.14 -0.86 -5.48
CA GLU A 146 32.23 -0.81 -4.50
C GLU A 146 32.34 0.61 -3.91
N TRP A 147 32.72 0.68 -2.64
CA TRP A 147 32.78 1.92 -1.89
C TRP A 147 34.17 2.11 -1.26
N PRO A 148 34.60 3.36 -1.06
CA PRO A 148 35.94 3.64 -0.50
C PRO A 148 36.08 3.22 0.96
N SER A 149 34.99 3.07 1.71
CA SER A 149 34.97 2.63 3.11
C SER A 149 33.61 2.05 3.49
N PHE A 150 33.59 1.27 4.58
CA PHE A 150 32.34 0.75 5.14
C PHE A 150 31.42 1.87 5.62
N ASN A 151 31.94 2.95 6.18
CA ASN A 151 31.13 4.09 6.60
C ASN A 151 30.43 4.74 5.39
N ALA A 152 31.15 5.01 4.31
CA ALA A 152 30.59 5.57 3.10
C ALA A 152 29.53 4.63 2.46
N MET A 153 29.80 3.32 2.49
CA MET A 153 28.86 2.32 2.03
C MET A 153 27.55 2.32 2.84
N LEU A 154 27.65 2.28 4.15
CA LEU A 154 26.47 2.25 5.03
C LEU A 154 25.68 3.55 4.91
N GLU A 155 26.35 4.71 4.91
CA GLU A 155 25.68 5.99 4.71
C GLU A 155 24.93 6.05 3.37
N GLY A 156 25.61 5.67 2.27
CA GLY A 156 25.00 5.65 0.94
C GLY A 156 23.84 4.66 0.84
N TYR A 157 24.05 3.43 1.30
CA TYR A 157 23.02 2.38 1.28
C TYR A 157 21.75 2.78 2.05
N TYR A 158 21.91 3.28 3.28
CA TYR A 158 20.74 3.66 4.09
C TYR A 158 20.09 4.95 3.59
N ALA A 159 20.85 5.89 3.03
CA ALA A 159 20.28 7.08 2.39
C ALA A 159 19.42 6.72 1.16
N GLU A 160 19.89 5.79 0.33
CA GLU A 160 19.13 5.28 -0.82
C GLU A 160 17.91 4.48 -0.36
N LYS A 161 18.05 3.61 0.63
CA LYS A 161 16.96 2.83 1.21
C LYS A 161 15.86 3.71 1.79
N ASP A 162 16.24 4.72 2.58
CA ASP A 162 15.30 5.71 3.13
C ASP A 162 14.56 6.47 2.04
N ARG A 163 15.27 6.87 0.97
CA ARG A 163 14.66 7.55 -0.17
C ARG A 163 13.62 6.65 -0.85
N ALA A 164 14.00 5.40 -1.14
CA ALA A 164 13.11 4.42 -1.77
C ALA A 164 11.87 4.13 -0.90
N GLU A 165 12.04 4.00 0.41
CA GLU A 165 10.95 3.74 1.35
C GLU A 165 10.01 4.94 1.48
N ARG A 166 10.55 6.16 1.55
CA ARG A 166 9.74 7.39 1.54
C ARG A 166 8.93 7.53 0.25
N LEU A 167 9.56 7.27 -0.89
CA LEU A 167 8.87 7.29 -2.19
C LEU A 167 7.72 6.28 -2.21
N ARG A 168 8.00 5.04 -1.81
CA ARG A 168 6.99 3.98 -1.73
C ARG A 168 5.83 4.35 -0.81
N THR A 169 6.12 4.91 0.36
CA THR A 169 5.09 5.33 1.32
C THR A 169 4.23 6.44 0.75
N LYS A 170 4.84 7.48 0.16
CA LYS A 170 4.13 8.60 -0.46
C LYS A 170 3.29 8.17 -1.65
N SER A 171 3.81 7.27 -2.50
CA SER A 171 3.06 6.70 -3.61
C SER A 171 1.85 5.91 -3.12
N LYS A 172 2.05 5.03 -2.13
CA LYS A 172 0.96 4.22 -1.55
C LYS A 172 -0.13 5.07 -0.89
N GLU A 173 0.25 6.13 -0.17
CA GLU A 173 -0.72 7.05 0.44
C GLU A 173 -1.52 7.82 -0.62
N LEU A 174 -0.85 8.31 -1.66
CA LEU A 174 -1.50 9.03 -2.75
C LEU A 174 -2.42 8.12 -3.55
N HIS A 175 -1.96 6.91 -3.91
CA HIS A 175 -2.76 5.89 -4.57
C HIS A 175 -4.03 5.57 -3.78
N LYS A 176 -3.90 5.31 -2.47
CA LYS A 176 -5.05 5.05 -1.60
C LYS A 176 -6.03 6.23 -1.57
N ALA A 177 -5.52 7.46 -1.54
CA ALA A 177 -6.37 8.64 -1.52
C ALA A 177 -7.15 8.77 -2.84
N VAL A 178 -6.49 8.62 -4.00
CA VAL A 178 -7.13 8.69 -5.32
C VAL A 178 -8.11 7.54 -5.53
N HIS A 179 -7.75 6.32 -5.14
CA HIS A 179 -8.63 5.15 -5.22
C HIS A 179 -9.94 5.35 -4.41
N ASN A 180 -9.84 5.93 -3.23
CA ASN A 180 -11.03 6.27 -2.44
C ASN A 180 -11.92 7.34 -3.13
N MET A 181 -11.34 8.26 -3.88
CA MET A 181 -12.08 9.25 -4.66
C MET A 181 -12.76 8.59 -5.86
N TYR A 182 -12.06 7.74 -6.57
CA TYR A 182 -12.56 6.94 -7.67
C TYR A 182 -13.76 6.08 -7.25
N ASP A 183 -13.64 5.34 -6.14
CA ASP A 183 -14.74 4.53 -5.60
C ASP A 183 -15.97 5.37 -5.20
N ARG A 184 -15.76 6.59 -4.72
CA ARG A 184 -16.87 7.51 -4.43
C ARG A 184 -17.55 7.99 -5.70
N ALA A 185 -16.77 8.31 -6.74
CA ALA A 185 -17.30 8.73 -8.03
C ALA A 185 -18.14 7.61 -8.66
N LEU A 186 -17.65 6.36 -8.64
CA LEU A 186 -18.40 5.20 -9.13
C LEU A 186 -19.72 5.00 -8.38
N ARG A 187 -19.70 5.04 -7.05
CA ARG A 187 -20.93 4.87 -6.24
C ARG A 187 -21.95 5.98 -6.51
N LYS A 188 -21.46 7.23 -6.64
CA LYS A 188 -22.31 8.38 -6.97
C LYS A 188 -22.91 8.24 -8.36
N GLN A 189 -22.14 7.73 -9.33
CA GLN A 189 -22.60 7.46 -10.69
C GLN A 189 -23.69 6.38 -10.71
N ALA A 190 -23.48 5.27 -10.02
CA ALA A 190 -24.47 4.19 -9.92
C ALA A 190 -25.78 4.66 -9.28
N ALA A 191 -25.70 5.42 -8.18
CA ALA A 191 -26.90 5.96 -7.52
C ALA A 191 -27.71 6.92 -8.44
N ARG A 192 -27.00 7.76 -9.24
CA ARG A 192 -27.64 8.65 -10.21
C ARG A 192 -28.30 7.88 -11.35
N GLN A 193 -27.67 6.78 -11.81
CA GLN A 193 -28.25 5.91 -12.84
C GLN A 193 -29.54 5.24 -12.34
N GLU A 194 -29.54 4.74 -11.11
CA GLU A 194 -30.74 4.16 -10.47
C GLU A 194 -31.84 5.20 -10.32
N GLU A 195 -31.52 6.44 -9.90
CA GLU A 195 -32.47 7.52 -9.75
C GLU A 195 -33.07 7.91 -11.11
N LEU A 196 -32.24 7.98 -12.17
CA LEU A 196 -32.70 8.26 -13.52
C LEU A 196 -33.62 7.15 -14.03
N ALA A 197 -33.27 5.89 -13.83
CA ALA A 197 -34.12 4.74 -14.21
C ALA A 197 -35.46 4.77 -13.47
N ALA A 198 -35.47 5.13 -12.18
CA ALA A 198 -36.68 5.30 -11.39
C ALA A 198 -37.57 6.47 -11.86
N SER A 199 -36.98 7.48 -12.53
CA SER A 199 -37.72 8.65 -13.02
C SER A 199 -38.67 8.34 -14.19
N GLY A 200 -38.46 7.24 -14.93
CA GLY A 200 -39.35 6.76 -16.00
C GLY A 200 -40.81 6.53 -15.57
N LYS A 201 -41.02 6.33 -14.25
CA LYS A 201 -42.37 6.27 -13.67
C LYS A 201 -43.10 7.62 -13.61
N SER A 202 -42.46 8.72 -14.04
CA SER A 202 -43.06 10.06 -14.00
C SER A 202 -44.21 10.22 -15.00
N GLU A 203 -44.23 9.51 -16.15
CA GLU A 203 -45.30 9.54 -17.13
C GLU A 203 -46.65 9.11 -16.52
N LYS A 204 -46.60 8.21 -15.53
CA LYS A 204 -47.82 7.82 -14.78
C LYS A 204 -48.47 9.00 -14.04
N LEU A 205 -47.63 9.95 -13.56
CA LEU A 205 -48.15 11.16 -12.89
C LEU A 205 -48.81 12.11 -13.91
N ARG A 206 -48.28 12.23 -15.12
CA ARG A 206 -48.89 12.99 -16.21
C ARG A 206 -50.24 12.39 -16.56
N LEU A 207 -50.26 11.07 -16.79
CA LEU A 207 -51.48 10.32 -17.11
C LEU A 207 -52.55 10.52 -16.02
N TYR A 208 -52.21 10.41 -14.76
CA TYR A 208 -53.13 10.65 -13.64
C TYR A 208 -53.66 12.08 -13.63
N GLY A 209 -52.79 13.08 -13.89
CA GLY A 209 -53.23 14.47 -13.99
C GLY A 209 -54.21 14.72 -15.13
N GLU A 210 -53.95 14.16 -16.32
CA GLU A 210 -54.79 14.28 -17.51
C GLU A 210 -56.15 13.60 -17.30
N LEU A 211 -56.12 12.32 -16.89
CA LEU A 211 -57.34 11.54 -16.65
C LEU A 211 -58.23 12.16 -15.56
N LEU A 212 -57.63 12.62 -14.46
CA LEU A 212 -58.34 13.29 -13.38
C LEU A 212 -58.92 14.62 -13.83
N SER A 213 -58.18 15.44 -14.59
CA SER A 213 -58.64 16.72 -15.12
C SER A 213 -59.85 16.58 -16.03
N ALA A 214 -59.87 15.54 -16.90
CA ALA A 214 -60.99 15.28 -17.80
C ALA A 214 -62.22 14.73 -17.10
N ASN A 215 -62.06 14.08 -15.94
CA ASN A 215 -63.14 13.44 -15.19
C ASN A 215 -63.41 14.11 -13.85
N LEU A 216 -63.14 15.41 -13.70
CA LEU A 216 -63.33 16.17 -12.44
C LEU A 216 -64.81 16.08 -11.96
N TYR A 217 -65.75 15.97 -12.85
CA TYR A 217 -67.19 15.87 -12.54
C TYR A 217 -67.57 14.58 -11.80
N LEU A 218 -66.74 13.50 -11.89
CA LEU A 218 -66.91 12.24 -11.17
C LEU A 218 -66.24 12.25 -9.79
N ALA A 219 -65.36 13.21 -9.54
CA ALA A 219 -64.54 13.24 -8.34
C ALA A 219 -65.10 14.22 -7.29
N GLN A 220 -65.17 13.77 -6.04
CA GLN A 220 -65.56 14.60 -4.91
C GLN A 220 -64.43 14.71 -3.88
N LYS A 221 -64.41 15.82 -3.14
CA LYS A 221 -63.43 16.02 -2.04
C LYS A 221 -63.66 14.93 -0.96
N GLY A 222 -62.55 14.29 -0.53
CA GLY A 222 -62.58 13.21 0.45
C GLY A 222 -62.60 11.80 -0.14
N MET A 223 -62.62 11.66 -1.46
CA MET A 223 -62.43 10.36 -2.13
C MET A 223 -61.00 9.90 -2.01
N LYS A 224 -60.76 8.59 -1.73
CA LYS A 224 -59.44 7.96 -1.65
C LYS A 224 -58.87 7.64 -3.05
N SER A 225 -59.71 7.37 -4.02
CA SER A 225 -59.35 7.03 -5.40
C SER A 225 -60.49 7.30 -6.34
N LEU A 226 -60.18 7.45 -7.63
CA LEU A 226 -61.11 7.54 -8.72
C LEU A 226 -60.71 6.53 -9.78
N THR A 227 -61.65 5.66 -10.23
CA THR A 227 -61.42 4.74 -11.34
C THR A 227 -62.11 5.28 -12.59
N VAL A 228 -61.29 5.44 -13.66
CA VAL A 228 -61.76 5.99 -14.96
C VAL A 228 -61.15 5.21 -16.12
N PRO A 229 -61.79 5.19 -17.29
CA PRO A 229 -61.20 4.57 -18.48
C PRO A 229 -60.02 5.36 -18.97
N ASN A 230 -58.94 4.66 -19.33
CA ASN A 230 -57.77 5.23 -19.95
C ASN A 230 -57.89 5.22 -21.47
N TRP A 231 -58.14 6.38 -22.05
CA TRP A 231 -58.29 6.49 -23.53
C TRP A 231 -56.95 6.35 -24.29
N TYR A 232 -55.79 6.31 -23.59
CA TYR A 232 -54.50 6.02 -24.19
C TYR A 232 -54.18 4.52 -24.26
N ASP A 233 -55.01 3.66 -23.58
CA ASP A 233 -54.82 2.21 -23.53
C ASP A 233 -56.16 1.51 -23.69
N GLU A 234 -56.74 1.64 -24.88
CA GLU A 234 -57.97 0.96 -25.32
C GLU A 234 -59.16 1.00 -24.30
N GLY A 235 -59.19 2.03 -23.46
CA GLY A 235 -60.25 2.19 -22.46
C GLY A 235 -60.09 1.32 -21.19
N LYS A 236 -58.96 0.69 -20.98
CA LYS A 236 -58.69 -0.05 -19.72
C LYS A 236 -58.88 0.84 -18.52
N GLU A 237 -59.47 0.32 -17.47
CA GLU A 237 -59.68 1.06 -16.23
C GLU A 237 -58.36 1.36 -15.49
N VAL A 238 -58.22 2.60 -15.09
CA VAL A 238 -57.10 3.07 -14.29
C VAL A 238 -57.62 3.70 -12.99
N THR A 239 -57.13 3.20 -11.87
CA THR A 239 -57.45 3.75 -10.54
C THR A 239 -56.42 4.80 -10.15
N ILE A 240 -56.86 6.03 -10.01
CA ILE A 240 -56.05 7.21 -9.65
C ILE A 240 -56.16 7.40 -8.14
N PRO A 241 -55.05 7.33 -7.35
CA PRO A 241 -55.08 7.62 -5.94
C PRO A 241 -55.24 9.13 -5.69
N LEU A 242 -56.10 9.51 -4.76
CA LEU A 242 -56.38 10.89 -4.41
C LEU A 242 -55.96 11.18 -2.97
N ASP A 243 -55.34 12.33 -2.72
CA ASP A 243 -55.10 12.82 -1.37
C ASP A 243 -56.38 13.48 -0.83
N LEU A 244 -56.88 12.93 0.27
CA LEU A 244 -58.15 13.35 0.92
C LEU A 244 -58.13 14.80 1.35
N ARG A 245 -56.98 15.39 1.59
CA ARG A 245 -56.83 16.78 2.06
C ARG A 245 -57.09 17.79 0.95
N PHE A 246 -56.95 17.41 -0.29
CA PHE A 246 -57.06 18.29 -1.45
C PHE A 246 -58.36 18.08 -2.20
N SER A 247 -58.82 19.15 -2.87
CA SER A 247 -59.89 19.01 -3.85
C SER A 247 -59.44 18.22 -5.06
N PRO A 248 -60.35 17.65 -5.87
CA PRO A 248 -60.00 16.95 -7.12
C PRO A 248 -59.13 17.79 -8.05
N SER A 249 -59.43 19.07 -8.24
CA SER A 249 -58.62 20.00 -9.05
C SER A 249 -57.22 20.22 -8.46
N GLN A 250 -57.09 20.33 -7.13
CA GLN A 250 -55.80 20.43 -6.49
C GLN A 250 -54.95 19.14 -6.60
N ASN A 251 -55.62 17.97 -6.55
CA ASN A 251 -54.95 16.68 -6.80
C ASN A 251 -54.39 16.63 -8.22
N ALA A 252 -55.15 17.03 -9.23
CA ALA A 252 -54.71 17.10 -10.62
C ALA A 252 -53.49 18.05 -10.78
N GLN A 253 -53.58 19.24 -10.21
CA GLN A 253 -52.47 20.19 -10.20
C GLN A 253 -51.21 19.63 -9.52
N ASN A 254 -51.36 18.90 -8.43
CA ASN A 254 -50.24 18.26 -7.72
C ASN A 254 -49.59 17.15 -8.57
N PHE A 255 -50.38 16.37 -9.35
CA PHE A 255 -49.83 15.39 -10.27
C PHE A 255 -48.96 16.08 -11.34
N PHE A 256 -49.45 17.14 -11.96
CA PHE A 256 -48.66 17.91 -12.96
C PHE A 256 -47.44 18.59 -12.35
N LYS A 257 -47.53 19.15 -11.13
CA LYS A 257 -46.40 19.73 -10.42
C LYS A 257 -45.32 18.69 -10.14
N ASN A 258 -45.69 17.53 -9.65
CA ASN A 258 -44.78 16.41 -9.38
C ASN A 258 -44.16 15.84 -10.67
N TYR A 259 -44.92 15.74 -11.74
CA TYR A 259 -44.44 15.37 -13.08
C TYR A 259 -43.34 16.33 -13.54
N LYS A 260 -43.61 17.65 -13.57
CA LYS A 260 -42.63 18.68 -13.94
C LYS A 260 -41.37 18.65 -13.07
N LYS A 261 -41.52 18.47 -11.76
CA LYS A 261 -40.39 18.34 -10.84
C LYS A 261 -39.50 17.12 -11.18
N LYS A 262 -40.10 15.97 -11.44
CA LYS A 262 -39.39 14.75 -11.82
C LYS A 262 -38.73 14.88 -13.19
N GLN A 263 -39.38 15.49 -14.15
CA GLN A 263 -38.82 15.75 -15.48
C GLN A 263 -37.59 16.66 -15.43
N THR A 264 -37.65 17.74 -14.64
CA THR A 264 -36.51 18.63 -14.41
C THR A 264 -35.35 17.90 -13.72
N ALA A 265 -35.66 17.09 -12.71
CA ALA A 265 -34.66 16.27 -12.01
C ALA A 265 -33.99 15.26 -12.97
N ALA A 266 -34.78 14.58 -13.81
CA ALA A 266 -34.24 13.63 -14.81
C ALA A 266 -33.28 14.31 -15.80
N ARG A 267 -33.61 15.53 -16.26
CA ARG A 267 -32.72 16.30 -17.14
C ARG A 267 -31.41 16.65 -16.44
N MET A 268 -31.49 17.15 -15.21
CA MET A 268 -30.28 17.43 -14.40
C MET A 268 -29.44 16.17 -14.14
N LEU A 269 -30.07 15.01 -13.94
CA LEU A 269 -29.36 13.75 -13.75
C LEU A 269 -28.57 13.32 -14.97
N VAL A 270 -29.08 13.57 -16.19
CA VAL A 270 -28.36 13.28 -17.43
C VAL A 270 -27.07 14.12 -17.50
N ASP A 271 -27.16 15.42 -17.21
CA ASP A 271 -25.97 16.31 -17.21
C ASP A 271 -24.97 15.87 -16.14
N LEU A 272 -25.46 15.55 -14.93
CA LEU A 272 -24.61 15.08 -13.82
C LEU A 272 -23.99 13.70 -14.09
N LEU A 273 -24.62 12.84 -14.89
CA LEU A 273 -24.04 11.57 -15.30
C LEU A 273 -22.90 11.78 -16.29
N ALA A 274 -23.06 12.68 -17.25
CA ALA A 274 -21.99 13.02 -18.19
C ALA A 274 -20.77 13.67 -17.50
N GLU A 275 -21.00 14.51 -16.51
CA GLU A 275 -19.92 15.06 -15.67
C GLU A 275 -19.25 13.95 -14.83
N GLY A 276 -20.04 13.02 -14.27
CA GLY A 276 -19.52 11.92 -13.49
C GLY A 276 -18.63 10.95 -14.28
N GLU A 277 -18.98 10.70 -15.55
CA GLU A 277 -18.14 9.90 -16.46
C GLU A 277 -16.76 10.56 -16.69
N LYS A 278 -16.74 11.86 -16.87
CA LYS A 278 -15.48 12.61 -17.02
C LYS A 278 -14.66 12.57 -15.73
N GLU A 279 -15.30 12.70 -14.57
CA GLU A 279 -14.65 12.63 -13.25
C GLU A 279 -14.02 11.25 -13.05
N ILE A 280 -14.73 10.17 -13.38
CA ILE A 280 -14.25 8.78 -13.29
C ILE A 280 -13.05 8.55 -14.19
N ALA A 281 -13.14 8.94 -15.48
CA ALA A 281 -12.05 8.79 -16.44
C ALA A 281 -10.79 9.58 -16.02
N TYR A 282 -10.96 10.79 -15.49
CA TYR A 282 -9.84 11.58 -14.96
C TYR A 282 -9.15 10.87 -13.78
N LEU A 283 -9.93 10.41 -12.79
CA LEU A 283 -9.37 9.73 -11.63
C LEU A 283 -8.68 8.41 -11.99
N GLU A 284 -9.17 7.71 -13.00
CA GLU A 284 -8.53 6.50 -13.55
C GLU A 284 -7.16 6.82 -14.17
N THR A 285 -7.08 7.91 -14.95
CA THR A 285 -5.80 8.39 -15.49
C THR A 285 -4.82 8.74 -14.38
N VAL A 286 -5.27 9.45 -13.35
CA VAL A 286 -4.43 9.82 -12.19
C VAL A 286 -3.95 8.57 -11.42
N LEU A 287 -4.77 7.52 -11.27
CA LEU A 287 -4.34 6.26 -10.66
C LEU A 287 -3.18 5.64 -11.44
N TYR A 288 -3.29 5.58 -12.77
CA TYR A 288 -2.23 5.08 -13.63
C TYR A 288 -0.95 5.92 -13.52
N GLU A 289 -1.06 7.26 -13.46
CA GLU A 289 0.08 8.16 -13.29
C GLU A 289 0.78 7.95 -11.94
N VAL A 290 0.03 7.74 -10.85
CA VAL A 290 0.60 7.45 -9.53
C VAL A 290 1.36 6.12 -9.53
N GLU A 291 0.85 5.10 -10.23
CA GLU A 291 1.50 3.80 -10.35
C GLU A 291 2.78 3.86 -11.18
N SER A 292 2.78 4.67 -12.25
CA SER A 292 3.91 4.83 -13.15
C SER A 292 4.94 5.87 -12.71
N ALA A 293 4.66 6.62 -11.63
CA ALA A 293 5.53 7.69 -11.16
C ALA A 293 6.92 7.19 -10.75
N SER A 294 7.95 7.65 -11.43
CA SER A 294 9.34 7.22 -11.24
C SER A 294 10.12 8.00 -10.17
N GLY A 295 9.47 8.95 -9.47
CA GLY A 295 10.18 9.75 -8.48
C GLY A 295 9.29 10.66 -7.64
N GLU A 296 9.89 11.27 -6.60
CA GLU A 296 9.18 12.15 -5.68
C GLU A 296 8.64 13.42 -6.36
N ALA A 297 9.33 13.93 -7.37
CA ALA A 297 8.91 15.12 -8.15
C ALA A 297 7.59 14.82 -8.87
N ALA A 298 7.48 13.71 -9.59
CA ALA A 298 6.25 13.29 -10.28
C ALA A 298 5.07 13.14 -9.33
N LEU A 299 5.26 12.49 -8.18
CA LEU A 299 4.21 12.37 -7.16
C LEU A 299 3.77 13.73 -6.59
N ASN A 300 4.69 14.69 -6.46
CA ASN A 300 4.37 16.02 -5.99
C ASN A 300 3.59 16.82 -7.06
N GLU A 301 3.90 16.65 -8.34
CA GLU A 301 3.15 17.25 -9.44
C GLU A 301 1.70 16.74 -9.46
N ILE A 302 1.49 15.43 -9.43
CA ILE A 302 0.16 14.83 -9.35
C ILE A 302 -0.59 15.33 -8.10
N ARG A 303 0.08 15.44 -6.95
CA ARG A 303 -0.53 15.96 -5.73
C ARG A 303 -0.94 17.42 -5.86
N MET A 304 -0.13 18.23 -6.53
CA MET A 304 -0.44 19.65 -6.80
C MET A 304 -1.61 19.79 -7.77
N GLU A 305 -1.66 18.96 -8.80
CA GLU A 305 -2.79 18.93 -9.73
C GLU A 305 -4.09 18.58 -9.03
N LEU A 306 -4.12 17.51 -8.24
CA LEU A 306 -5.29 17.11 -7.44
C LEU A 306 -5.74 18.20 -6.45
N LYS A 307 -4.80 19.01 -5.92
CA LYS A 307 -5.12 20.17 -5.09
C LYS A 307 -5.78 21.27 -5.90
N ASN A 308 -5.22 21.58 -7.08
CA ASN A 308 -5.74 22.62 -7.97
C ASN A 308 -7.15 22.28 -8.49
N GLN A 309 -7.41 21.00 -8.72
CA GLN A 309 -8.73 20.47 -9.11
C GLN A 309 -9.70 20.35 -7.92
N GLY A 310 -9.26 20.63 -6.68
CA GLY A 310 -10.10 20.61 -5.48
C GLY A 310 -10.34 19.23 -4.86
N TYR A 311 -9.69 18.19 -5.37
CA TYR A 311 -9.81 16.83 -4.83
C TYR A 311 -9.10 16.66 -3.49
N LEU A 312 -7.95 17.31 -3.29
CA LEU A 312 -7.23 17.33 -2.03
C LEU A 312 -7.47 18.66 -1.33
N LYS A 313 -7.90 18.61 -0.07
CA LYS A 313 -7.99 19.82 0.75
C LYS A 313 -6.60 20.46 0.85
N TYR A 314 -6.55 21.80 0.74
CA TYR A 314 -5.38 22.57 1.12
C TYR A 314 -5.07 22.25 2.59
N TYR A 315 -4.24 21.26 2.86
CA TYR A 315 -3.46 21.29 4.07
C TYR A 315 -2.59 22.54 3.94
N LYS A 316 -2.90 23.58 4.69
CA LYS A 316 -1.89 24.58 5.01
C LYS A 316 -0.74 23.76 5.58
N GLN A 317 0.22 23.43 4.72
CA GLN A 317 1.55 23.14 5.19
C GLN A 317 1.87 24.37 6.03
N ARG A 318 1.72 24.28 7.35
CA ARG A 318 2.48 25.18 8.19
C ARG A 318 3.88 24.97 7.68
N ASP A 319 4.40 25.98 7.00
CA ASP A 319 5.82 26.16 6.85
C ASP A 319 6.37 26.19 8.28
N LYS A 320 6.54 25.01 8.86
CA LYS A 320 7.52 24.83 9.87
C LYS A 320 8.80 25.17 9.10
N LYS A 321 9.21 26.45 9.19
CA LYS A 321 10.61 26.80 9.03
C LYS A 321 11.32 25.69 9.80
N GLN A 322 11.89 24.74 9.08
CA GLN A 322 12.77 23.76 9.67
C GLN A 322 13.87 24.63 10.29
N LYS A 323 13.75 24.87 11.59
CA LYS A 323 14.93 25.27 12.34
C LYS A 323 15.93 24.18 12.02
N PRO A 324 17.11 24.53 11.46
CA PRO A 324 18.15 23.53 11.29
C PRO A 324 18.23 22.80 12.62
N ALA A 325 18.04 21.49 12.60
CA ALA A 325 18.21 20.70 13.80
C ALA A 325 19.67 20.89 14.18
N ASP A 326 19.93 21.47 15.35
CA ASP A 326 21.26 21.50 15.96
C ASP A 326 21.60 20.04 16.29
N PHE A 327 22.15 19.35 15.30
CA PHE A 327 22.69 18.02 15.51
C PHE A 327 23.96 18.18 16.36
N LEU A 328 23.96 17.59 17.54
CA LEU A 328 25.17 17.45 18.34
C LEU A 328 26.19 16.65 17.51
N ARG A 329 27.26 17.32 17.12
CA ARG A 329 28.37 16.72 16.38
C ARG A 329 29.33 16.09 17.38
N TYR A 330 29.34 14.76 17.45
CA TYR A 330 30.32 14.02 18.20
C TYR A 330 31.47 13.66 17.25
N THR A 331 32.70 14.13 17.57
CA THR A 331 33.94 13.67 16.94
C THR A 331 34.58 12.69 17.88
N SER A 332 34.90 11.47 17.41
CA SER A 332 35.76 10.56 18.14
C SER A 332 37.17 11.11 18.12
N SER A 333 37.79 11.18 19.30
CA SER A 333 39.23 11.44 19.48
C SER A 333 40.03 10.25 19.01
#